data_3b2bda1f4679321d8ff1daad3fe95d14
#
_entry.id   3b2bda1f4679321d8ff1daad3fe95d14
#
_cell.length_a   1.000
_cell.length_b   1.000
_cell.length_c   1.000
_cell.angle_alpha   90.00
_cell.angle_beta   90.00
_cell.angle_gamma   90.00
#
_symmetry.space_group_name_H-M   'P 1'
#
loop_
_entity.id
_entity.type
_entity.pdbx_description
1 polymer ?
#
loop_
_entity_poly.entity_id
_entity_poly.type
_entity_poly.pdbx_seq_one_letter_code
_entity_poly.pdbx_strand_id
1 'polypeptide(L)'
;AVRFDPAALTLDTENSTELEIYVNTSGMNGVDLTIEFDPALVALDNVVDGGFLSQDGALVAVMQNINTGAGRAIISLERPAFAAALSGVGSMLRLGLHGLRRGQSTLSVTGFTVLAPNAEPRIGKVAEVQITVP
;
A
#
# COMPACT_ATOMS: atom_id res chain seq x y z
N ALA A 1 6.71 5.05 -9.58
CA ALA A 1 7.23 5.29 -8.23
C ALA A 1 6.10 5.36 -7.21
N VAL A 2 6.34 4.89 -6.01
CA VAL A 2 5.40 4.99 -4.90
C VAL A 2 5.90 6.00 -3.87
N ARG A 3 4.97 6.60 -3.14
CA ARG A 3 5.28 7.43 -1.98
C ARG A 3 4.18 7.28 -0.93
N PHE A 4 4.53 7.54 0.30
CA PHE A 4 3.57 7.56 1.41
C PHE A 4 3.06 8.97 1.68
N ASP A 5 1.82 9.08 2.08
CA ASP A 5 1.21 10.32 2.53
C ASP A 5 0.42 10.04 3.84
N PRO A 6 0.84 10.61 4.96
CA PRO A 6 1.98 11.49 5.16
C PRO A 6 3.34 10.77 5.04
N ALA A 7 4.41 11.53 4.85
CA ALA A 7 5.77 10.98 4.74
C ALA A 7 6.33 10.51 6.08
N ALA A 8 5.74 10.97 7.18
CA ALA A 8 6.03 10.53 8.53
C ALA A 8 4.71 10.44 9.29
N LEU A 9 4.54 9.41 10.11
CA LEU A 9 3.26 9.09 10.72
C LEU A 9 3.40 8.93 12.23
N THR A 10 2.48 9.55 12.97
CA THR A 10 2.34 9.35 14.42
C THR A 10 1.10 8.50 14.67
N LEU A 11 1.26 7.39 15.36
CA LEU A 11 0.18 6.45 15.63
C LEU A 11 -0.32 6.58 17.07
N ASP A 12 -1.63 6.43 17.19
CA ASP A 12 -2.34 6.29 18.47
C ASP A 12 -2.44 4.80 18.81
N THR A 13 -2.44 4.46 20.09
CA THR A 13 -2.62 3.09 20.54
C THR A 13 -4.09 2.67 20.63
N GLU A 14 -5.02 3.62 20.61
CA GLU A 14 -6.45 3.36 20.77
C GLU A 14 -7.25 3.46 19.46
N ASN A 15 -6.79 4.27 18.52
CA ASN A 15 -7.50 4.56 17.29
C ASN A 15 -6.65 4.27 16.07
N SER A 16 -7.29 3.84 14.99
CA SER A 16 -6.62 3.66 13.70
C SER A 16 -6.31 5.02 13.07
N THR A 17 -5.14 5.11 12.45
CA THR A 17 -4.72 6.24 11.65
C THR A 17 -4.53 5.78 10.22
N GLU A 18 -4.99 6.58 9.27
CA GLU A 18 -4.92 6.25 7.85
C GLU A 18 -3.59 6.69 7.25
N LEU A 19 -2.99 5.79 6.48
CA LEU A 19 -1.79 6.05 5.70
C LEU A 19 -2.10 5.72 4.24
N GLU A 20 -1.86 6.67 3.33
CA GLU A 20 -2.09 6.43 1.92
C GLU A 20 -0.79 6.11 1.20
N ILE A 21 -0.87 5.19 0.25
CA ILE A 21 0.23 4.90 -0.68
C ILE A 21 -0.16 5.46 -2.04
N TYR A 22 0.55 6.49 -2.47
CA TYR A 22 0.36 7.10 -3.78
C TYR A 22 1.28 6.45 -4.80
N VAL A 23 0.78 6.38 -6.02
CA VAL A 23 1.54 5.88 -7.15
C VAL A 23 1.64 6.95 -8.23
N ASN A 24 2.78 6.96 -8.92
CA ASN A 24 2.97 7.70 -10.16
C ASN A 24 3.42 6.69 -11.20
N THR A 25 2.61 6.46 -12.21
CA THR A 25 2.84 5.38 -13.15
C THR A 25 2.39 5.74 -14.57
N SER A 26 2.95 5.04 -15.55
CA SER A 26 2.50 5.05 -16.93
C SER A 26 2.06 3.64 -17.31
N GLY A 27 0.73 3.42 -17.32
CA GLY A 27 0.15 2.14 -17.70
C GLY A 27 0.17 1.10 -16.60
N MET A 28 -0.86 1.12 -15.74
CA MET A 28 -1.02 0.17 -14.65
C MET A 28 -2.41 -0.47 -14.71
N ASN A 29 -2.48 -1.79 -14.74
CA ASN A 29 -3.73 -2.53 -14.61
C ASN A 29 -3.82 -3.30 -13.29
N GLY A 30 -2.70 -3.53 -12.69
CA GLY A 30 -2.60 -4.20 -11.42
C GLY A 30 -1.26 -3.93 -10.77
N VAL A 31 -1.12 -4.33 -9.53
CA VAL A 31 0.10 -4.14 -8.76
C VAL A 31 0.22 -5.21 -7.70
N ASP A 32 1.44 -5.69 -7.51
CA ASP A 32 1.79 -6.54 -6.38
C ASP A 32 2.70 -5.76 -5.44
N LEU A 33 2.33 -5.73 -4.17
CA LEU A 33 3.05 -5.00 -3.13
C LEU A 33 3.43 -5.93 -1.99
N THR A 34 4.62 -5.74 -1.45
CA THR A 34 5.01 -6.31 -0.17
C THR A 34 5.31 -5.17 0.78
N ILE A 35 4.67 -5.18 1.94
CA ILE A 35 4.85 -4.17 2.98
C ILE A 35 5.42 -4.87 4.21
N GLU A 36 6.44 -4.27 4.81
CA GLU A 36 7.05 -4.78 6.03
C GLU A 36 7.04 -3.72 7.13
N PHE A 37 6.74 -4.14 8.34
CA PHE A 37 6.64 -3.27 9.52
C PHE A 37 7.06 -4.04 10.76
N ASP A 38 7.33 -3.31 11.85
CA ASP A 38 7.66 -3.93 13.14
C ASP A 38 6.36 -4.41 13.82
N PRO A 39 6.13 -5.72 13.91
CA PRO A 39 4.88 -6.24 14.48
C PRO A 39 4.75 -6.05 15.98
N ALA A 40 5.85 -5.72 16.68
CA ALA A 40 5.81 -5.41 18.09
C ALA A 40 5.34 -3.98 18.39
N LEU A 41 5.42 -3.09 17.39
CA LEU A 41 5.13 -1.67 17.54
C LEU A 41 3.86 -1.24 16.80
N VAL A 42 3.59 -1.84 15.65
CA VAL A 42 2.55 -1.42 14.71
C VAL A 42 1.60 -2.57 14.41
N ALA A 43 0.30 -2.29 14.43
CA ALA A 43 -0.72 -3.20 13.93
C ALA A 43 -1.33 -2.66 12.66
N LEU A 44 -1.49 -3.51 11.66
CA LEU A 44 -2.20 -3.20 10.42
C LEU A 44 -3.64 -3.65 10.57
N ASP A 45 -4.56 -2.70 10.64
CA ASP A 45 -5.97 -2.97 10.92
C ASP A 45 -6.75 -3.32 9.67
N ASN A 46 -6.52 -2.59 8.58
CA ASN A 46 -7.20 -2.85 7.32
C ASN A 46 -6.41 -2.32 6.13
N VAL A 47 -6.80 -2.80 4.96
CA VAL A 47 -6.23 -2.40 3.67
C VAL A 47 -7.40 -2.19 2.72
N VAL A 48 -7.50 -1.02 2.11
CA VAL A 48 -8.56 -0.72 1.16
C VAL A 48 -7.99 -0.06 -0.10
N ASP A 49 -8.71 -0.19 -1.21
CA ASP A 49 -8.38 0.50 -2.45
C ASP A 49 -8.42 2.01 -2.25
N GLY A 50 -7.39 2.72 -2.71
CA GLY A 50 -7.29 4.17 -2.57
C GLY A 50 -8.06 4.95 -3.60
N GLY A 51 -8.54 4.31 -4.67
CA GLY A 51 -9.34 4.94 -5.71
C GLY A 51 -8.63 5.14 -7.05
N PHE A 52 -7.31 5.06 -7.10
CA PHE A 52 -6.57 5.26 -8.37
C PHE A 52 -6.98 4.22 -9.41
N LEU A 53 -6.96 2.93 -9.05
CA LEU A 53 -7.28 1.85 -9.98
C LEU A 53 -8.78 1.72 -10.26
N SER A 54 -9.63 2.34 -9.46
CA SER A 54 -11.09 2.32 -9.63
C SER A 54 -11.66 3.67 -10.10
N GLN A 55 -10.83 4.60 -10.53
CA GLN A 55 -11.25 5.97 -10.85
C GLN A 55 -12.23 6.07 -12.01
N ASP A 56 -12.27 5.08 -12.89
CA ASP A 56 -13.22 5.00 -14.01
C ASP A 56 -14.44 4.14 -13.70
N GLY A 57 -14.65 3.78 -12.44
CA GLY A 57 -15.76 2.95 -11.99
C GLY A 57 -15.53 1.45 -12.11
N ALA A 58 -14.34 1.02 -12.54
CA ALA A 58 -14.01 -0.40 -12.62
C ALA A 58 -13.92 -1.01 -11.23
N LEU A 59 -14.34 -2.27 -11.11
CA LEU A 59 -14.22 -3.03 -9.87
C LEU A 59 -12.79 -3.54 -9.73
N VAL A 60 -12.14 -3.17 -8.62
CA VAL A 60 -10.77 -3.59 -8.33
C VAL A 60 -10.80 -4.77 -7.38
N ALA A 61 -10.17 -5.88 -7.77
CA ALA A 61 -9.99 -7.00 -6.87
C ALA A 61 -8.81 -6.71 -5.93
N VAL A 62 -9.05 -6.82 -4.63
CA VAL A 62 -8.03 -6.65 -3.60
C VAL A 62 -7.78 -8.00 -2.97
N MET A 63 -6.59 -8.54 -3.17
CA MET A 63 -6.15 -9.77 -2.52
C MET A 63 -5.08 -9.42 -1.51
N GLN A 64 -5.21 -9.95 -0.29
CA GLN A 64 -4.27 -9.63 0.77
C GLN A 64 -3.94 -10.85 1.58
N ASN A 65 -2.68 -10.97 1.94
CA ASN A 65 -2.18 -11.97 2.87
C ASN A 65 -1.37 -11.22 3.92
N ILE A 66 -1.98 -11.01 5.09
CA ILE A 66 -1.37 -10.24 6.16
C ILE A 66 -0.90 -11.20 7.23
N ASN A 67 0.41 -11.23 7.45
CA ASN A 67 1.02 -11.99 8.54
C ASN A 67 1.44 -11.01 9.63
N THR A 68 0.58 -10.80 10.61
CA THR A 68 0.82 -9.84 11.69
C THR A 68 1.98 -10.27 12.59
N GLY A 69 2.21 -11.55 12.77
CA GLY A 69 3.32 -12.05 13.58
C GLY A 69 4.67 -11.84 12.94
N ALA A 70 4.74 -11.87 11.60
CA ALA A 70 5.98 -11.64 10.86
C ALA A 70 6.19 -10.18 10.48
N GLY A 71 5.16 -9.32 10.65
CA GLY A 71 5.23 -7.93 10.23
C GLY A 71 5.29 -7.77 8.71
N ARG A 72 4.54 -8.57 7.99
CA ARG A 72 4.54 -8.57 6.53
C ARG A 72 3.11 -8.63 5.99
N ALA A 73 2.85 -7.83 4.96
CA ALA A 73 1.61 -7.89 4.21
C ALA A 73 1.92 -7.98 2.73
N ILE A 74 1.33 -8.96 2.05
CA ILE A 74 1.43 -9.11 0.60
C ILE A 74 0.07 -8.74 0.03
N ILE A 75 0.03 -7.73 -0.83
CA ILE A 75 -1.21 -7.15 -1.33
C ILE A 75 -1.15 -7.11 -2.85
N SER A 76 -2.21 -7.61 -3.49
CA SER A 76 -2.37 -7.53 -4.94
C SER A 76 -3.65 -6.80 -5.26
N LEU A 77 -3.57 -5.84 -6.19
CA LEU A 77 -4.71 -5.10 -6.71
C LEU A 77 -4.80 -5.37 -8.21
N GLU A 78 -5.99 -5.72 -8.70
CA GLU A 78 -6.19 -5.99 -10.12
C GLU A 78 -7.47 -5.33 -10.61
N ARG A 79 -7.38 -4.68 -11.77
CA ARG A 79 -8.53 -4.23 -12.55
C ARG A 79 -9.07 -5.38 -13.38
N PRO A 80 -10.33 -5.30 -13.86
CA PRO A 80 -10.84 -6.32 -14.79
C PRO A 80 -9.94 -6.48 -16.01
N ALA A 81 -9.87 -7.69 -16.56
CA ALA A 81 -8.96 -8.01 -17.65
C ALA A 81 -9.18 -7.16 -18.91
N PHE A 82 -10.41 -6.68 -19.13
CA PHE A 82 -10.76 -5.85 -20.28
C PHE A 82 -10.56 -4.35 -20.05
N ALA A 83 -10.24 -3.95 -18.82
CA ALA A 83 -10.07 -2.54 -18.50
C ALA A 83 -8.76 -1.99 -19.05
N ALA A 84 -8.78 -0.75 -19.51
CA ALA A 84 -7.59 -0.09 -20.02
C ALA A 84 -6.60 0.20 -18.89
N ALA A 85 -5.31 0.17 -19.21
CA ALA A 85 -4.27 0.54 -18.25
C ALA A 85 -4.37 2.03 -17.90
N LEU A 86 -4.09 2.36 -16.65
CA LEU A 86 -4.19 3.72 -16.15
C LEU A 86 -2.80 4.35 -15.99
N SER A 87 -2.73 5.65 -16.26
CA SER A 87 -1.51 6.43 -16.10
C SER A 87 -1.81 7.66 -15.24
N GLY A 88 -0.81 8.13 -14.52
CA GLY A 88 -0.92 9.33 -13.72
C GLY A 88 -0.52 9.15 -12.28
N VAL A 89 -1.04 10.02 -11.42
CA VAL A 89 -0.74 10.05 -9.98
C VAL A 89 -2.05 9.91 -9.21
N GLY A 90 -2.04 9.10 -8.19
CA GLY A 90 -3.19 8.97 -7.30
C GLY A 90 -2.97 8.04 -6.14
N SER A 91 -3.92 8.03 -5.21
CA SER A 91 -3.90 7.11 -4.07
C SER A 91 -4.24 5.71 -4.54
N MET A 92 -3.26 4.82 -4.42
CA MET A 92 -3.40 3.44 -4.85
C MET A 92 -4.02 2.58 -3.75
N LEU A 93 -3.66 2.86 -2.50
CA LEU A 93 -3.99 2.02 -1.37
C LEU A 93 -4.09 2.86 -0.11
N ARG A 94 -5.00 2.48 0.79
CA ARG A 94 -5.11 3.08 2.13
C ARG A 94 -4.94 2.01 3.18
N LEU A 95 -4.08 2.29 4.14
CA LEU A 95 -3.80 1.41 5.25
C LEU A 95 -4.36 2.02 6.54
N GLY A 96 -5.05 1.22 7.34
CA GLY A 96 -5.42 1.60 8.69
C GLY A 96 -4.44 0.98 9.66
N LEU A 97 -3.81 1.78 10.48
CA LEU A 97 -2.75 1.37 11.40
C LEU A 97 -3.01 1.91 12.80
N HIS A 98 -2.57 1.17 13.83
CA HIS A 98 -2.50 1.73 15.18
C HIS A 98 -1.22 1.25 15.85
N GLY A 99 -0.79 2.01 16.89
CA GLY A 99 0.39 1.68 17.67
C GLY A 99 0.08 0.61 18.71
N LEU A 100 1.02 -0.27 18.96
CA LEU A 100 0.89 -1.30 19.99
C LEU A 100 1.63 -0.92 21.27
N ARG A 101 2.69 -0.16 21.14
CA ARG A 101 3.46 0.35 22.27
C ARG A 101 4.28 1.56 21.84
N ARG A 102 4.76 2.31 22.80
CA ARG A 102 5.62 3.47 22.58
C ARG A 102 6.92 3.08 21.89
N GLY A 103 7.33 3.87 20.89
CA GLY A 103 8.58 3.66 20.19
C GLY A 103 8.58 4.27 18.79
N GLN A 104 9.64 3.98 18.07
CA GLN A 104 9.82 4.42 16.68
C GLN A 104 10.20 3.24 15.81
N SER A 105 9.72 3.25 14.57
CA SER A 105 10.02 2.22 13.61
C SER A 105 9.84 2.75 12.18
N THR A 106 10.14 1.91 11.19
CA THR A 106 9.96 2.22 9.79
C THR A 106 9.00 1.19 9.18
N LEU A 107 8.02 1.67 8.41
CA LEU A 107 7.18 0.83 7.57
C LEU A 107 7.67 1.01 6.14
N SER A 108 7.91 -0.10 5.45
CA SER A 108 8.52 -0.08 4.13
C SER A 108 7.70 -0.85 3.10
N VAL A 109 7.64 -0.33 1.89
CA VAL A 109 7.28 -1.11 0.71
C VAL A 109 8.58 -1.74 0.21
N THR A 110 8.74 -3.05 0.40
CA THR A 110 9.96 -3.78 0.04
C THR A 110 9.86 -4.44 -1.32
N GLY A 111 8.63 -4.62 -1.84
CA GLY A 111 8.38 -5.13 -3.18
C GLY A 111 7.27 -4.34 -3.84
N PHE A 112 7.49 -3.95 -5.09
CA PHE A 112 6.50 -3.21 -5.86
C PHE A 112 6.64 -3.58 -7.33
N THR A 113 5.63 -4.28 -7.87
CA THR A 113 5.62 -4.72 -9.26
C THR A 113 4.36 -4.21 -9.95
N VAL A 114 4.54 -3.49 -11.03
CA VAL A 114 3.45 -2.94 -11.84
C VAL A 114 3.08 -3.94 -12.93
N LEU A 115 1.79 -4.21 -13.06
CA LEU A 115 1.23 -5.13 -14.05
C LEU A 115 0.41 -4.35 -15.06
N ALA A 116 0.58 -4.65 -16.34
CA ALA A 116 -0.15 -4.04 -17.42
C ALA A 116 -0.50 -5.09 -18.48
N PRO A 117 -1.64 -4.93 -19.25
CA PRO A 117 -2.00 -5.87 -20.28
C PRO A 117 -0.94 -5.92 -21.38
N ASN A 118 -0.63 -7.14 -21.86
CA ASN A 118 0.28 -7.35 -22.97
C ASN A 118 1.69 -6.75 -22.76
N ALA A 119 2.09 -6.56 -21.50
CA ALA A 119 3.40 -6.05 -21.15
C ALA A 119 4.00 -6.92 -20.04
N GLU A 120 5.32 -6.95 -19.98
CA GLU A 120 6.00 -7.65 -18.91
C GLU A 120 5.86 -6.88 -17.59
N PRO A 121 5.80 -7.59 -16.44
CA PRO A 121 5.80 -6.93 -15.15
C PRO A 121 7.00 -6.01 -14.97
N ARG A 122 6.78 -4.83 -14.40
CA ARG A 122 7.82 -3.83 -14.16
C ARG A 122 8.02 -3.64 -12.66
N ILE A 123 9.27 -3.64 -12.24
CA ILE A 123 9.62 -3.38 -10.85
C ILE A 123 9.67 -1.86 -10.66
N GLY A 124 8.87 -1.36 -9.71
CA GLY A 124 8.87 0.06 -9.36
C GLY A 124 9.83 0.39 -8.22
N LYS A 125 9.99 1.70 -7.99
CA LYS A 125 10.79 2.18 -6.86
C LYS A 125 10.01 1.99 -5.56
N VAL A 126 10.69 1.52 -4.54
CA VAL A 126 10.14 1.31 -3.21
C VAL A 126 10.24 2.58 -2.35
N ALA A 127 9.50 2.61 -1.26
CA ALA A 127 9.45 3.75 -0.35
C ALA A 127 9.32 3.29 1.08
N GLU A 128 9.60 4.18 2.03
CA GLU A 128 9.42 3.91 3.44
C GLU A 128 8.85 5.14 4.16
N VAL A 129 8.22 4.90 5.31
CA VAL A 129 7.67 5.95 6.15
C VAL A 129 8.12 5.73 7.59
N GLN A 130 8.49 6.82 8.28
CA GLN A 130 8.85 6.77 9.67
C GLN A 130 7.60 6.76 10.54
N ILE A 131 7.55 5.83 11.48
CA ILE A 131 6.42 5.64 12.39
C ILE A 131 6.87 5.98 13.79
N THR A 132 6.09 6.81 14.47
CA THR A 132 6.30 7.15 15.88
C THR A 132 5.04 6.84 16.67
N VAL A 133 5.19 6.13 17.78
CA VAL A 133 4.13 5.93 18.77
C VAL A 133 4.60 6.63 20.05
N PRO A 134 3.97 7.78 20.38
CA PRO A 134 4.40 8.57 21.53
C PRO A 134 4.16 7.90 22.87
#